data_bbd574453ead40321bbbe758cff2d4ca
#
_entry.id   bbd574453ead40321bbbe758cff2d4ca
#
_cell.length_a   1.000
_cell.length_b   1.000
_cell.length_c   1.000
_cell.angle_alpha   90.00
_cell.angle_beta   90.00
_cell.angle_gamma   90.00
#
_symmetry.space_group_name_H-M   'P 1'
#
loop_
_entity.id
_entity.type
_entity.pdbx_description
1 polymer ?
#
loop_
_entity_poly.entity_id
_entity_poly.type
_entity_poly.pdbx_seq_one_letter_code
_entity_poly.pdbx_strand_id
1 'polypeptide(L)'
;MNFVNSYEDASRASAYATLEFANTYYLAYRDLPAILAEHASGSAALDFGCGTGRSTRLLRQLKFNVTGVDISEDMLSIARATDPSGDYRLVPGDDLSGFAPGTFDLVFSGFTFDNIPAAAKCKVFCDLQKLLAFNGILVNLVSAPEIYTHEWASFTTRDFPENAAARSGDGVRIIVTDHQDKRPVEDIVCTDDSYRALYRDASLEVIRMIKPLANGDEPYSWVNETRIAPWVIYVLRRMR
;
A
#
# COMPACT_ATOMS: atom_id res chain seq x y z
N MET A 1 -19.17 6.71 8.07
CA MET A 1 -19.35 6.23 6.68
C MET A 1 -19.11 4.73 6.72
N ASN A 2 -20.00 3.92 6.13
CA ASN A 2 -19.74 2.48 6.03
C ASN A 2 -18.68 2.28 4.94
N PHE A 3 -17.47 1.99 5.35
CA PHE A 3 -16.41 1.51 4.51
C PHE A 3 -16.77 0.09 4.08
N VAL A 4 -17.00 -0.17 2.81
CA VAL A 4 -17.11 -1.53 2.31
C VAL A 4 -15.67 -2.02 2.14
N ASN A 5 -15.22 -2.82 3.10
CA ASN A 5 -13.90 -3.46 3.02
C ASN A 5 -14.03 -4.65 2.04
N SER A 6 -13.34 -4.59 0.92
CA SER A 6 -13.31 -5.69 -0.08
C SER A 6 -12.77 -7.01 0.50
N TYR A 7 -12.20 -6.99 1.70
CA TYR A 7 -11.54 -8.12 2.37
C TYR A 7 -12.28 -8.62 3.63
N GLU A 8 -13.56 -8.25 3.83
CA GLU A 8 -14.41 -8.80 4.90
C GLU A 8 -14.82 -10.28 4.67
N ASP A 9 -14.46 -10.86 3.53
CA ASP A 9 -14.69 -12.26 3.20
C ASP A 9 -13.46 -13.10 3.52
N ALA A 10 -13.55 -14.03 4.47
CA ALA A 10 -12.47 -14.91 4.89
C ALA A 10 -11.84 -15.72 3.74
N SER A 11 -12.61 -16.08 2.71
CA SER A 11 -12.08 -16.76 1.52
C SER A 11 -11.18 -15.83 0.70
N ARG A 12 -11.52 -14.57 0.62
CA ARG A 12 -10.75 -13.54 -0.07
C ARG A 12 -9.47 -13.19 0.70
N ALA A 13 -9.57 -13.06 2.02
CA ALA A 13 -8.41 -12.86 2.90
C ALA A 13 -7.42 -14.02 2.76
N SER A 14 -7.92 -15.27 2.72
CA SER A 14 -7.09 -16.48 2.53
C SER A 14 -6.42 -16.52 1.16
N ALA A 15 -7.12 -16.14 0.09
CA ALA A 15 -6.54 -16.06 -1.25
C ALA A 15 -5.46 -14.97 -1.32
N TYR A 16 -5.71 -13.80 -0.74
CA TYR A 16 -4.74 -12.71 -0.66
C TYR A 16 -3.49 -13.10 0.14
N ALA A 17 -3.65 -13.91 1.19
CA ALA A 17 -2.52 -14.38 2.01
C ALA A 17 -1.50 -15.23 1.24
N THR A 18 -1.90 -15.80 0.08
CA THR A 18 -0.98 -16.56 -0.79
C THR A 18 -0.12 -15.67 -1.68
N LEU A 19 -0.43 -14.36 -1.77
CA LEU A 19 0.35 -13.43 -2.55
C LEU A 19 1.69 -13.15 -1.88
N GLU A 20 2.76 -13.45 -2.58
CA GLU A 20 4.14 -13.16 -2.18
C GLU A 20 4.69 -11.98 -2.99
N PHE A 21 6.00 -11.85 -3.03
CA PHE A 21 6.69 -10.78 -3.75
C PHE A 21 7.07 -11.18 -5.19
N ALA A 22 6.27 -12.04 -5.85
CA ALA A 22 6.55 -12.51 -7.20
C ALA A 22 5.88 -11.64 -8.28
N ASN A 23 6.31 -11.79 -9.52
CA ASN A 23 5.76 -11.14 -10.71
C ASN A 23 5.63 -9.61 -10.51
N THR A 24 4.51 -9.00 -10.90
CA THR A 24 4.31 -7.54 -10.82
C THR A 24 4.52 -7.00 -9.39
N TYR A 25 4.19 -7.77 -8.35
CA TYR A 25 4.44 -7.39 -6.95
C TYR A 25 5.92 -7.30 -6.58
N TYR A 26 6.81 -8.00 -7.28
CA TYR A 26 8.26 -7.87 -7.07
C TYR A 26 8.74 -6.43 -7.21
N LEU A 27 8.24 -5.72 -8.22
CA LEU A 27 8.62 -4.32 -8.45
C LEU A 27 8.15 -3.37 -7.34
N ALA A 28 7.05 -3.70 -6.66
CA ALA A 28 6.55 -2.92 -5.54
C ALA A 28 7.50 -2.91 -4.34
N TYR A 29 8.24 -4.01 -4.13
CA TYR A 29 9.02 -4.24 -2.92
C TYR A 29 10.52 -4.28 -3.15
N ARG A 30 10.98 -4.51 -4.40
CA ARG A 30 12.40 -4.65 -4.77
C ARG A 30 13.27 -3.51 -4.27
N ASP A 31 12.80 -2.30 -4.43
CA ASP A 31 13.60 -1.10 -4.17
C ASP A 31 13.43 -0.56 -2.74
N LEU A 32 12.44 -1.09 -1.96
CA LEU A 32 12.15 -0.62 -0.61
C LEU A 32 13.35 -0.68 0.35
N PRO A 33 14.18 -1.75 0.36
CA PRO A 33 15.33 -1.79 1.27
C PRO A 33 16.28 -0.61 1.06
N ALA A 34 16.58 -0.25 -0.19
CA ALA A 34 17.45 0.88 -0.51
C ALA A 34 16.79 2.22 -0.17
N ILE A 35 15.50 2.38 -0.47
CA ILE A 35 14.72 3.57 -0.15
C ILE A 35 14.68 3.82 1.36
N LEU A 36 14.41 2.78 2.14
CA LEU A 36 14.32 2.89 3.60
C LEU A 36 15.70 3.14 4.23
N ALA A 37 16.76 2.51 3.72
CA ALA A 37 18.13 2.76 4.20
C ALA A 37 18.59 4.21 3.93
N GLU A 38 18.12 4.83 2.83
CA GLU A 38 18.47 6.21 2.47
C GLU A 38 17.71 7.24 3.29
N HIS A 39 16.43 6.96 3.61
CA HIS A 39 15.52 8.00 4.10
C HIS A 39 15.03 7.81 5.54
N ALA A 40 15.01 6.60 6.09
CA ALA A 40 14.55 6.35 7.45
C ALA A 40 15.73 6.54 8.44
N SER A 41 15.46 7.26 9.55
CA SER A 41 16.51 7.63 10.52
C SER A 41 16.39 6.94 11.88
N GLY A 42 15.46 5.99 12.03
CA GLY A 42 15.21 5.25 13.27
C GLY A 42 14.63 3.89 12.97
N SER A 43 14.07 3.23 13.99
CA SER A 43 13.58 1.85 13.84
C SER A 43 12.12 1.64 14.22
N ALA A 44 11.44 2.61 14.82
CA ALA A 44 10.03 2.49 15.16
C ALA A 44 9.16 2.66 13.91
N ALA A 45 8.40 1.64 13.53
CA ALA A 45 7.61 1.66 12.30
C ALA A 45 6.14 1.30 12.55
N LEU A 46 5.25 2.01 11.85
CA LEU A 46 3.84 1.66 11.69
C LEU A 46 3.62 1.14 10.27
N ASP A 47 3.05 -0.05 10.16
CA ASP A 47 2.55 -0.61 8.88
C ASP A 47 1.04 -0.42 8.83
N PHE A 48 0.60 0.63 8.13
CA PHE A 48 -0.81 1.04 8.06
C PHE A 48 -1.54 0.30 6.94
N GLY A 49 -2.56 -0.48 7.31
CA GLY A 49 -3.26 -1.40 6.43
C GLY A 49 -2.41 -2.63 6.12
N CYS A 50 -1.87 -3.25 7.17
CA CYS A 50 -0.90 -4.33 7.06
C CYS A 50 -1.47 -5.64 6.48
N GLY A 51 -2.79 -5.78 6.43
CA GLY A 51 -3.47 -6.95 5.93
C GLY A 51 -2.99 -8.23 6.63
N THR A 52 -2.56 -9.22 5.84
CA THR A 52 -2.01 -10.50 6.33
C THR A 52 -0.55 -10.41 6.79
N GLY A 53 -0.02 -9.19 6.96
CA GLY A 53 1.30 -8.93 7.56
C GLY A 53 2.49 -9.11 6.61
N ARG A 54 2.29 -9.16 5.29
CA ARG A 54 3.38 -9.32 4.31
C ARG A 54 4.41 -8.20 4.41
N SER A 55 3.96 -6.95 4.37
CA SER A 55 4.81 -5.76 4.53
C SER A 55 5.42 -5.67 5.93
N THR A 56 4.65 -5.99 6.98
CA THR A 56 5.13 -6.01 8.37
C THR A 56 6.33 -6.96 8.51
N ARG A 57 6.23 -8.20 7.99
CA ARG A 57 7.34 -9.17 8.03
C ARG A 57 8.56 -8.67 7.27
N LEU A 58 8.38 -8.05 6.10
CA LEU A 58 9.49 -7.45 5.34
C LEU A 58 10.17 -6.34 6.14
N LEU A 59 9.43 -5.40 6.70
CA LEU A 59 9.98 -4.32 7.51
C LEU A 59 10.73 -4.84 8.73
N ARG A 60 10.24 -5.91 9.39
CA ARG A 60 10.95 -6.58 10.49
C ARG A 60 12.26 -7.23 10.04
N GLN A 61 12.29 -7.84 8.84
CA GLN A 61 13.54 -8.35 8.25
C GLN A 61 14.54 -7.21 8.00
N LEU A 62 14.06 -6.03 7.66
CA LEU A 62 14.88 -4.80 7.52
C LEU A 62 15.21 -4.14 8.86
N LYS A 63 14.93 -4.82 10.01
CA LYS A 63 15.30 -4.43 11.37
C LYS A 63 14.48 -3.27 11.95
N PHE A 64 13.29 -3.02 11.45
CA PHE A 64 12.34 -2.14 12.10
C PHE A 64 11.58 -2.86 13.22
N ASN A 65 11.26 -2.12 14.28
CA ASN A 65 10.28 -2.52 15.31
C ASN A 65 8.90 -2.10 14.80
N VAL A 66 8.14 -3.05 14.27
CA VAL A 66 6.93 -2.76 13.49
C VAL A 66 5.69 -3.07 14.31
N THR A 67 4.76 -2.12 14.35
CA THR A 67 3.36 -2.34 14.71
C THR A 67 2.55 -2.36 13.40
N GLY A 68 1.95 -3.48 13.07
CA GLY A 68 1.00 -3.59 11.95
C GLY A 68 -0.42 -3.27 12.42
N VAL A 69 -1.13 -2.43 11.67
CA VAL A 69 -2.54 -2.11 11.96
C VAL A 69 -3.41 -2.37 10.75
N ASP A 70 -4.61 -2.90 10.99
CA ASP A 70 -5.62 -3.12 9.96
C ASP A 70 -7.03 -2.98 10.54
N ILE A 71 -8.02 -2.76 9.68
CA ILE A 71 -9.44 -2.70 10.04
C ILE A 71 -10.12 -4.07 10.01
N SER A 72 -9.48 -5.09 9.43
CA SER A 72 -9.99 -6.44 9.24
C SER A 72 -9.40 -7.41 10.25
N GLU A 73 -10.23 -7.92 11.17
CA GLU A 73 -9.79 -8.96 12.10
C GLU A 73 -9.46 -10.28 11.39
N ASP A 74 -10.14 -10.60 10.27
CA ASP A 74 -9.85 -11.79 9.47
C ASP A 74 -8.42 -11.74 8.91
N MET A 75 -8.01 -10.58 8.35
CA MET A 75 -6.66 -10.36 7.88
C MET A 75 -5.64 -10.47 9.02
N LEU A 76 -5.91 -9.83 10.16
CA LEU A 76 -5.02 -9.85 11.32
C LEU A 76 -4.90 -11.24 11.95
N SER A 77 -5.97 -12.03 11.93
CA SER A 77 -5.92 -13.43 12.38
C SER A 77 -4.94 -14.25 11.55
N ILE A 78 -4.91 -14.07 10.23
CA ILE A 78 -3.94 -14.70 9.35
C ILE A 78 -2.53 -14.16 9.61
N ALA A 79 -2.38 -12.85 9.80
CA ALA A 79 -1.09 -12.23 10.11
C ALA A 79 -0.48 -12.80 11.39
N ARG A 80 -1.27 -12.89 12.48
CA ARG A 80 -0.84 -13.45 13.77
C ARG A 80 -0.53 -14.95 13.69
N ALA A 81 -1.29 -15.69 12.89
CA ALA A 81 -1.01 -17.13 12.66
C ALA A 81 0.30 -17.35 11.90
N THR A 82 0.60 -16.47 10.93
CA THR A 82 1.81 -16.57 10.09
C THR A 82 3.05 -16.04 10.82
N ASP A 83 2.90 -15.00 11.65
CA ASP A 83 3.96 -14.37 12.43
C ASP A 83 3.52 -14.16 13.88
N PRO A 84 3.53 -15.22 14.72
CA PRO A 84 3.06 -15.14 16.10
C PRO A 84 3.85 -14.16 17.00
N SER A 85 5.04 -13.76 16.58
CA SER A 85 5.90 -12.81 17.29
C SER A 85 5.70 -11.36 16.85
N GLY A 86 4.85 -11.10 15.84
CA GLY A 86 4.54 -9.78 15.34
C GLY A 86 3.56 -9.02 16.23
N ASP A 87 3.63 -7.69 16.19
CA ASP A 87 2.65 -6.81 16.86
C ASP A 87 1.59 -6.39 15.84
N TYR A 88 0.42 -7.03 15.90
CA TYR A 88 -0.70 -6.79 15.00
C TYR A 88 -1.93 -6.33 15.76
N ARG A 89 -2.44 -5.13 15.44
CA ARG A 89 -3.53 -4.49 16.18
C ARG A 89 -4.70 -4.14 15.26
N LEU A 90 -5.91 -4.48 15.73
CA LEU A 90 -7.15 -4.02 15.10
C LEU A 90 -7.34 -2.54 15.39
N VAL A 91 -7.59 -1.76 14.34
CA VAL A 91 -7.88 -0.33 14.42
C VAL A 91 -9.26 -0.11 13.80
N PRO A 92 -10.31 0.17 14.57
CA PRO A 92 -11.65 0.35 14.01
C PRO A 92 -11.70 1.60 13.13
N GLY A 93 -12.02 1.39 11.86
CA GLY A 93 -12.07 2.47 10.88
C GLY A 93 -10.71 3.13 10.65
N ASP A 94 -10.64 4.43 10.89
CA ASP A 94 -9.42 5.26 10.77
C ASP A 94 -8.97 5.81 12.13
N ASP A 95 -9.35 5.16 13.24
CA ASP A 95 -9.02 5.62 14.59
C ASP A 95 -7.59 5.23 14.99
N LEU A 96 -6.68 6.17 14.85
CA LEU A 96 -5.28 6.05 15.27
C LEU A 96 -5.01 6.71 16.65
N SER A 97 -6.03 7.07 17.40
CA SER A 97 -5.91 7.77 18.71
C SER A 97 -5.16 6.96 19.77
N GLY A 98 -5.05 5.64 19.58
CA GLY A 98 -4.26 4.77 20.46
C GLY A 98 -2.76 4.96 20.38
N PHE A 99 -2.26 5.77 19.42
CA PHE A 99 -0.84 6.06 19.24
C PHE A 99 -0.52 7.50 19.61
N ALA A 100 0.56 7.70 20.36
CA ALA A 100 1.01 9.04 20.70
C ALA A 100 1.59 9.76 19.45
N PRO A 101 1.41 11.08 19.33
CA PRO A 101 2.07 11.85 18.26
C PRO A 101 3.59 11.72 18.30
N GLY A 102 4.22 11.68 17.14
CA GLY A 102 5.66 11.62 17.04
C GLY A 102 6.30 10.28 17.40
N THR A 103 5.53 9.18 17.38
CA THR A 103 6.00 7.86 17.82
C THR A 103 6.84 7.14 16.77
N PHE A 104 6.56 7.30 15.46
CA PHE A 104 7.13 6.46 14.43
C PHE A 104 8.17 7.18 13.57
N ASP A 105 9.32 6.54 13.38
CA ASP A 105 10.37 6.96 12.44
C ASP A 105 9.97 6.64 11.00
N LEU A 106 9.14 5.61 10.81
CA LEU A 106 8.59 5.18 9.54
C LEU A 106 7.10 4.91 9.69
N VAL A 107 6.28 5.51 8.85
CA VAL A 107 4.93 5.05 8.55
C VAL A 107 4.97 4.46 7.14
N PHE A 108 4.66 3.18 7.00
CA PHE A 108 4.54 2.50 5.70
C PHE A 108 3.08 2.21 5.41
N SER A 109 2.68 2.39 4.17
CA SER A 109 1.37 1.97 3.67
C SER A 109 1.53 1.36 2.28
N GLY A 110 1.16 0.09 2.12
CA GLY A 110 1.23 -0.62 0.84
C GLY A 110 -0.16 -0.97 0.32
N PHE A 111 -0.58 -0.32 -0.77
CA PHE A 111 -1.86 -0.54 -1.47
C PHE A 111 -3.13 -0.18 -0.68
N THR A 112 -3.01 0.23 0.58
CA THR A 112 -4.15 0.57 1.44
C THR A 112 -4.92 1.76 0.90
N PHE A 113 -4.20 2.77 0.40
CA PHE A 113 -4.83 3.98 -0.15
C PHE A 113 -5.57 3.75 -1.47
N ASP A 114 -5.36 2.63 -2.14
CA ASP A 114 -6.14 2.27 -3.33
C ASP A 114 -7.59 1.92 -2.96
N ASN A 115 -7.84 1.54 -1.71
CA ASN A 115 -9.17 1.16 -1.20
C ASN A 115 -9.85 2.27 -0.37
N ILE A 116 -9.13 3.32 0.05
CA ILE A 116 -9.70 4.41 0.85
C ILE A 116 -10.48 5.38 -0.05
N PRO A 117 -11.76 5.71 0.25
CA PRO A 117 -12.51 6.71 -0.51
C PRO A 117 -11.79 8.06 -0.57
N ALA A 118 -11.88 8.74 -1.74
CA ALA A 118 -11.17 10.00 -1.97
C ALA A 118 -11.44 11.04 -0.86
N ALA A 119 -12.68 11.15 -0.38
CA ALA A 119 -13.08 12.08 0.67
C ALA A 119 -12.42 11.79 2.04
N ALA A 120 -11.97 10.55 2.28
CA ALA A 120 -11.35 10.15 3.55
C ALA A 120 -9.82 10.22 3.52
N LYS A 121 -9.19 10.16 2.34
CA LYS A 121 -7.73 10.09 2.19
C LYS A 121 -7.01 11.23 2.91
N CYS A 122 -7.49 12.47 2.76
CA CYS A 122 -6.84 13.64 3.37
C CYS A 122 -6.81 13.54 4.90
N LYS A 123 -7.93 13.17 5.52
CA LYS A 123 -7.99 12.97 6.99
C LYS A 123 -6.99 11.91 7.44
N VAL A 124 -6.95 10.76 6.75
CA VAL A 124 -6.03 9.67 7.09
C VAL A 124 -4.57 10.14 6.97
N PHE A 125 -4.19 10.85 5.91
CA PHE A 125 -2.83 11.41 5.79
C PHE A 125 -2.52 12.41 6.90
N CYS A 126 -3.48 13.27 7.30
CA CYS A 126 -3.32 14.19 8.42
C CYS A 126 -3.05 13.45 9.74
N ASP A 127 -3.75 12.34 9.97
CA ASP A 127 -3.58 11.57 11.20
C ASP A 127 -2.26 10.78 11.19
N LEU A 128 -1.90 10.15 10.08
CA LEU A 128 -0.59 9.49 9.91
C LEU A 128 0.57 10.49 10.06
N GLN A 129 0.43 11.70 9.51
CA GLN A 129 1.43 12.76 9.63
C GLN A 129 1.72 13.12 11.09
N LYS A 130 0.70 13.17 11.95
CA LYS A 130 0.87 13.46 13.39
C LYS A 130 1.68 12.38 14.10
N LEU A 131 1.62 11.13 13.65
CA LEU A 131 2.34 10.01 14.23
C LEU A 131 3.83 9.98 13.89
N LEU A 132 4.25 10.67 12.84
CA LEU A 132 5.66 10.75 12.44
C LEU A 132 6.50 11.42 13.52
N ALA A 133 7.63 10.84 13.86
CA ALA A 133 8.70 11.48 14.63
C ALA A 133 9.24 12.72 13.90
N PHE A 134 10.07 13.52 14.54
CA PHE A 134 10.56 14.79 13.99
C PHE A 134 11.23 14.63 12.61
N ASN A 135 12.05 13.59 12.44
CA ASN A 135 12.69 13.23 11.17
C ASN A 135 12.07 11.99 10.52
N GLY A 136 10.87 11.60 10.97
CA GLY A 136 10.16 10.45 10.45
C GLY A 136 9.69 10.67 9.00
N ILE A 137 9.56 9.55 8.29
CA ILE A 137 9.06 9.52 6.91
C ILE A 137 7.78 8.69 6.81
N LEU A 138 6.96 9.05 5.83
CA LEU A 138 5.86 8.21 5.38
C LEU A 138 6.17 7.69 3.99
N VAL A 139 6.11 6.37 3.82
CA VAL A 139 6.23 5.72 2.50
C VAL A 139 4.86 5.21 2.10
N ASN A 140 4.32 5.79 1.02
CA ASN A 140 3.04 5.38 0.45
C ASN A 140 3.29 4.69 -0.90
N LEU A 141 3.09 3.38 -0.93
CA LEU A 141 3.15 2.52 -2.12
C LEU A 141 1.73 2.29 -2.61
N VAL A 142 1.46 2.70 -3.85
CA VAL A 142 0.12 2.65 -4.45
C VAL A 142 0.18 2.21 -5.90
N SER A 143 -0.96 1.84 -6.42
CA SER A 143 -1.19 1.56 -7.83
C SER A 143 -0.99 2.82 -8.67
N ALA A 144 -0.23 2.71 -9.75
CA ALA A 144 -0.22 3.73 -10.79
C ALA A 144 -1.54 3.66 -11.57
N PRO A 145 -2.12 4.79 -12.05
CA PRO A 145 -3.37 4.75 -12.82
C PRO A 145 -3.33 3.81 -14.02
N GLU A 146 -2.15 3.63 -14.60
CA GLU A 146 -1.89 2.75 -15.75
C GLU A 146 -2.16 1.27 -15.46
N ILE A 147 -2.15 0.86 -14.15
CA ILE A 147 -2.39 -0.55 -13.79
C ILE A 147 -3.79 -0.99 -14.19
N TYR A 148 -4.75 -0.07 -14.18
CA TYR A 148 -6.16 -0.34 -14.46
C TYR A 148 -6.52 -0.35 -15.95
N THR A 149 -5.56 -0.04 -16.83
CA THR A 149 -5.78 0.10 -18.28
C THR A 149 -4.88 -0.77 -19.15
N HIS A 150 -3.96 -1.52 -18.52
CA HIS A 150 -3.02 -2.39 -19.19
C HIS A 150 -3.05 -3.81 -18.60
N GLU A 151 -2.45 -4.75 -19.31
CA GLU A 151 -2.25 -6.13 -18.86
C GLU A 151 -0.89 -6.26 -18.18
N TRP A 152 -0.79 -7.11 -17.16
CA TRP A 152 0.39 -7.29 -16.33
C TRP A 152 0.66 -8.77 -16.04
N ALA A 153 1.83 -9.11 -15.59
CA ALA A 153 2.14 -10.48 -15.20
C ALA A 153 1.21 -11.00 -14.07
N SER A 154 0.81 -10.12 -13.14
CA SER A 154 -0.06 -10.46 -12.00
C SER A 154 -1.51 -10.03 -12.17
N PHE A 155 -1.88 -9.30 -13.23
CA PHE A 155 -3.21 -8.68 -13.32
C PHE A 155 -3.76 -8.67 -14.74
N THR A 156 -5.09 -8.74 -14.84
CA THR A 156 -5.81 -8.49 -16.10
C THR A 156 -6.93 -7.47 -15.90
N THR A 157 -7.07 -6.59 -16.89
CA THR A 157 -8.08 -5.54 -16.97
C THR A 157 -9.01 -5.69 -18.16
N ARG A 158 -8.89 -6.79 -18.91
CA ARG A 158 -9.61 -7.02 -20.19
C ARG A 158 -11.13 -6.91 -20.09
N ASP A 159 -11.67 -7.31 -18.93
CA ASP A 159 -13.11 -7.32 -18.71
C ASP A 159 -13.67 -5.97 -18.26
N PHE A 160 -12.78 -4.94 -18.12
CA PHE A 160 -13.13 -3.62 -17.59
C PHE A 160 -12.67 -2.48 -18.49
N PRO A 161 -13.09 -2.41 -19.76
CA PRO A 161 -12.69 -1.34 -20.68
C PRO A 161 -13.12 0.05 -20.20
N GLU A 162 -14.13 0.14 -19.32
CA GLU A 162 -14.62 1.38 -18.71
C GLU A 162 -13.58 2.05 -17.82
N ASN A 163 -12.60 1.30 -17.28
CA ASN A 163 -11.51 1.87 -16.48
C ASN A 163 -10.75 2.98 -17.23
N ALA A 164 -10.67 2.92 -18.56
CA ALA A 164 -9.99 3.91 -19.38
C ALA A 164 -10.62 5.32 -19.30
N ALA A 165 -11.89 5.41 -18.89
CA ALA A 165 -12.59 6.69 -18.72
C ALA A 165 -12.58 7.19 -17.27
N ALA A 166 -12.06 6.39 -16.32
CA ALA A 166 -12.07 6.70 -14.90
C ALA A 166 -11.18 7.90 -14.58
N ARG A 167 -11.66 8.74 -13.67
CA ARG A 167 -10.97 9.91 -13.14
C ARG A 167 -10.59 9.68 -11.68
N SER A 168 -9.72 10.51 -11.16
CA SER A 168 -9.35 10.46 -9.75
C SER A 168 -10.57 10.52 -8.84
N GLY A 169 -10.74 9.49 -8.01
CA GLY A 169 -11.90 9.31 -7.13
C GLY A 169 -12.93 8.30 -7.63
N ASP A 170 -12.86 7.89 -8.90
CA ASP A 170 -13.75 6.89 -9.45
C ASP A 170 -13.32 5.46 -9.06
N GLY A 171 -14.29 4.55 -8.94
CA GLY A 171 -14.04 3.13 -8.76
C GLY A 171 -13.56 2.48 -10.05
N VAL A 172 -12.58 1.61 -9.94
CA VAL A 172 -12.01 0.81 -11.02
C VAL A 172 -11.89 -0.65 -10.60
N ARG A 173 -11.81 -1.57 -11.57
CA ARG A 173 -11.76 -2.99 -11.29
C ARG A 173 -10.58 -3.66 -11.97
N ILE A 174 -10.00 -4.64 -11.28
CA ILE A 174 -8.89 -5.44 -11.78
C ILE A 174 -9.01 -6.88 -11.25
N ILE A 175 -8.54 -7.86 -12.00
CA ILE A 175 -8.49 -9.25 -11.54
C ILE A 175 -7.04 -9.63 -11.28
N VAL A 176 -6.75 -10.15 -10.08
CA VAL A 176 -5.45 -10.73 -9.74
C VAL A 176 -5.33 -12.13 -10.36
N THR A 177 -4.26 -12.36 -11.12
CA THR A 177 -4.03 -13.64 -11.82
C THR A 177 -3.17 -14.62 -11.04
N ASP A 178 -2.47 -14.16 -10.00
CA ASP A 178 -1.50 -14.95 -9.21
C ASP A 178 -2.15 -15.89 -8.18
N HIS A 179 -3.45 -15.78 -7.94
CA HIS A 179 -4.17 -16.66 -7.02
C HIS A 179 -5.45 -17.23 -7.64
N GLN A 180 -6.14 -18.15 -6.94
CA GLN A 180 -7.31 -18.85 -7.48
C GLN A 180 -8.59 -18.00 -7.49
N ASP A 181 -8.73 -17.05 -6.57
CA ASP A 181 -9.89 -16.14 -6.52
C ASP A 181 -9.81 -15.15 -7.68
N LYS A 182 -10.69 -15.31 -8.66
CA LYS A 182 -10.77 -14.46 -9.85
C LYS A 182 -11.85 -13.37 -9.74
N ARG A 183 -12.43 -13.20 -8.57
CA ARG A 183 -13.37 -12.07 -8.34
C ARG A 183 -12.60 -10.76 -8.49
N PRO A 184 -13.20 -9.76 -9.13
CA PRO A 184 -12.57 -8.45 -9.28
C PRO A 184 -12.23 -7.82 -7.94
N VAL A 185 -11.07 -7.18 -7.87
CA VAL A 185 -10.73 -6.22 -6.81
C VAL A 185 -11.26 -4.87 -7.27
N GLU A 186 -11.92 -4.15 -6.38
CA GLU A 186 -12.40 -2.80 -6.60
C GLU A 186 -11.47 -1.82 -5.88
N ASP A 187 -10.85 -0.95 -6.66
CA ASP A 187 -9.96 0.11 -6.18
C ASP A 187 -10.53 1.48 -6.54
N ILE A 188 -9.97 2.51 -5.95
CA ILE A 188 -10.31 3.91 -6.24
C ILE A 188 -9.10 4.57 -6.86
N VAL A 189 -9.19 4.87 -8.16
CA VAL A 189 -8.09 5.51 -8.89
C VAL A 189 -7.74 6.86 -8.28
N CYS A 190 -6.45 7.13 -8.13
CA CYS A 190 -5.95 8.41 -7.66
C CYS A 190 -4.69 8.78 -8.46
N THR A 191 -4.75 9.89 -9.18
CA THR A 191 -3.65 10.36 -10.01
C THR A 191 -2.51 10.96 -9.18
N ASP A 192 -1.31 11.08 -9.77
CA ASP A 192 -0.15 11.73 -9.12
C ASP A 192 -0.49 13.15 -8.64
N ASP A 193 -1.20 13.94 -9.46
CA ASP A 193 -1.59 15.32 -9.10
C ASP A 193 -2.54 15.33 -7.90
N SER A 194 -3.49 14.38 -7.86
CA SER A 194 -4.42 14.25 -6.74
C SER A 194 -3.71 13.83 -5.46
N TYR A 195 -2.79 12.87 -5.53
CA TYR A 195 -1.96 12.49 -4.38
C TYR A 195 -1.12 13.67 -3.88
N ARG A 196 -0.47 14.43 -4.78
CA ARG A 196 0.32 15.62 -4.40
C ARG A 196 -0.52 16.69 -3.73
N ALA A 197 -1.78 16.88 -4.15
CA ALA A 197 -2.71 17.79 -3.49
C ALA A 197 -3.04 17.29 -2.07
N LEU A 198 -3.41 16.01 -1.93
CA LEU A 198 -3.71 15.40 -0.63
C LEU A 198 -2.53 15.48 0.36
N TYR A 199 -1.31 15.22 -0.10
CA TYR A 199 -0.11 15.33 0.74
C TYR A 199 0.09 16.76 1.22
N ARG A 200 -0.02 17.72 0.34
CA ARG A 200 0.11 19.15 0.66
C ARG A 200 -0.92 19.60 1.69
N ASP A 201 -2.19 19.19 1.50
CA ASP A 201 -3.28 19.50 2.41
C ASP A 201 -3.08 18.83 3.79
N ALA A 202 -2.39 17.70 3.83
CA ALA A 202 -1.99 16.99 5.06
C ALA A 202 -0.65 17.50 5.64
N SER A 203 -0.07 18.61 5.16
CA SER A 203 1.23 19.13 5.58
C SER A 203 2.37 18.12 5.40
N LEU A 204 2.31 17.33 4.33
CA LEU A 204 3.35 16.42 3.87
C LEU A 204 3.97 16.93 2.57
N GLU A 205 5.29 16.81 2.44
CA GLU A 205 6.01 17.07 1.18
C GLU A 205 6.59 15.78 0.60
N VAL A 206 6.52 15.64 -0.72
CA VAL A 206 7.14 14.54 -1.45
C VAL A 206 8.63 14.83 -1.60
N ILE A 207 9.48 14.05 -0.93
CA ILE A 207 10.94 14.16 -1.06
C ILE A 207 11.50 13.23 -2.14
N ARG A 208 10.78 12.14 -2.45
CA ARG A 208 11.11 11.25 -3.56
C ARG A 208 9.86 10.58 -4.10
N MET A 209 9.84 10.34 -5.40
CA MET A 209 8.81 9.54 -6.09
C MET A 209 9.52 8.57 -7.02
N ILE A 210 9.18 7.28 -6.90
CA ILE A 210 9.75 6.21 -7.71
C ILE A 210 8.63 5.49 -8.44
N LYS A 211 8.80 5.26 -9.74
CA LYS A 211 7.94 4.42 -10.59
C LYS A 211 8.80 3.26 -11.08
N PRO A 212 8.82 2.11 -10.37
CA PRO A 212 9.73 1.02 -10.67
C PRO A 212 9.35 0.32 -11.97
N LEU A 213 10.34 0.10 -12.84
CA LEU A 213 10.23 -0.71 -14.04
C LEU A 213 11.03 -2.02 -13.89
N ALA A 214 10.61 -3.05 -14.59
CA ALA A 214 11.39 -4.27 -14.73
C ALA A 214 12.60 -4.04 -15.64
N ASN A 215 13.72 -4.71 -15.31
CA ASN A 215 14.95 -4.64 -16.12
C ASN A 215 14.96 -5.65 -17.28
N GLY A 216 14.06 -6.65 -17.22
CA GLY A 216 14.04 -7.77 -18.16
C GLY A 216 14.96 -8.94 -17.80
N ASP A 217 15.83 -8.79 -16.82
CA ASP A 217 16.74 -9.84 -16.31
C ASP A 217 16.16 -10.61 -15.14
N GLU A 218 15.05 -10.15 -14.57
CA GLU A 218 14.35 -10.81 -13.46
C GLU A 218 13.67 -12.11 -13.95
N PRO A 219 13.54 -13.14 -13.09
CA PRO A 219 13.04 -14.47 -13.48
C PRO A 219 11.51 -14.50 -13.64
N TYR A 220 10.92 -13.46 -14.24
CA TYR A 220 9.48 -13.31 -14.43
C TYR A 220 9.11 -13.06 -15.89
N SER A 221 7.93 -13.52 -16.29
CA SER A 221 7.39 -13.28 -17.63
C SER A 221 6.64 -11.95 -17.67
N TRP A 222 7.39 -10.86 -17.87
CA TRP A 222 6.85 -9.52 -17.94
C TRP A 222 5.92 -9.30 -19.14
N VAL A 223 4.89 -8.49 -18.96
CA VAL A 223 3.94 -8.10 -20.02
C VAL A 223 4.17 -6.64 -20.43
N ASN A 224 3.91 -5.69 -19.54
CA ASN A 224 4.15 -4.26 -19.79
C ASN A 224 5.15 -3.64 -18.81
N GLU A 225 5.55 -4.36 -17.77
CA GLU A 225 6.35 -3.88 -16.63
C GLU A 225 7.73 -3.35 -17.01
N THR A 226 8.27 -3.73 -18.19
CA THR A 226 9.55 -3.18 -18.69
C THR A 226 9.40 -1.79 -19.32
N ARG A 227 8.18 -1.32 -19.57
CA ARG A 227 7.90 -0.06 -20.26
C ARG A 227 7.00 0.88 -19.49
N ILE A 228 6.10 0.33 -18.69
CA ILE A 228 5.10 1.08 -17.92
C ILE A 228 5.23 0.62 -16.47
N ALA A 229 5.30 1.58 -15.53
CA ALA A 229 5.37 1.26 -14.12
C ALA A 229 3.97 0.95 -13.58
N PRO A 230 3.77 -0.22 -12.96
CA PRO A 230 2.48 -0.56 -12.35
C PRO A 230 2.24 0.15 -11.02
N TRP A 231 3.32 0.61 -10.36
CA TRP A 231 3.30 1.14 -9.00
C TRP A 231 3.94 2.52 -8.91
N VAL A 232 3.53 3.25 -7.87
CA VAL A 232 4.20 4.49 -7.45
C VAL A 232 4.57 4.37 -5.98
N ILE A 233 5.82 4.68 -5.65
CA ILE A 233 6.32 4.77 -4.29
C ILE A 233 6.60 6.24 -3.99
N TYR A 234 5.81 6.83 -3.09
CA TYR A 234 6.06 8.17 -2.58
C TYR A 234 6.78 8.10 -1.24
N VAL A 235 7.88 8.83 -1.11
CA VAL A 235 8.55 9.06 0.16
C VAL A 235 8.24 10.49 0.60
N LEU A 236 7.66 10.62 1.77
CA LEU A 236 7.08 11.85 2.29
C LEU A 236 7.70 12.19 3.64
N ARG A 237 7.80 13.48 3.93
CA ARG A 237 8.10 13.98 5.28
C ARG A 237 7.16 15.12 5.64
N ARG A 238 7.15 15.50 6.91
CA ARG A 238 6.43 16.70 7.35
C ARG A 238 6.97 17.94 6.66
N MET A 239 6.08 18.82 6.21
CA MET A 239 6.45 20.19 5.88
C MET A 239 6.97 20.90 7.14
N ARG A 240 8.03 21.67 6.98
CA ARG A 240 8.63 22.49 8.04
C ARG A 240 7.98 23.85 8.13
#